data_c6b18c869d386ccaf30d23c0357dae61
#
_entry.id   c6b18c869d386ccaf30d23c0357dae61
#
_cell.length_a   1.000
_cell.length_b   1.000
_cell.length_c   1.000
_cell.angle_alpha   90.00
_cell.angle_beta   90.00
_cell.angle_gamma   90.00
#
_symmetry.space_group_name_H-M   'P 1'
#
loop_
_entity.id
_entity.type
_entity.pdbx_description
1 polymer ?
#
loop_
_entity_poly.entity_id
_entity_poly.type
_entity_poly.pdbx_seq_one_letter_code
_entity_poly.pdbx_strand_id
1 'polypeptide(L)'
;GGTQAHAIGGPLSVETNVKNGNTFLNDTFIYVKGGTPSIIVGGAGASSTYGNRIIQVTGGTVGYAVFGGSNGVMGSDSGQYPGILYGDSYVYIGGHATIGNDSQINHTVSKVESGSVFGAGNGNSSSVGVGSVNNSYIVIDGNATIKKNVYGGGNYGATGYGNKKTYNPSNTEILLAGGTINGSVYGAGNNNGAGNYAHTITSGSGWYQTKIEFFNINSQIKINMTGGNVKSGIYGGSNVTGIVYGSTELNIKNGKVSSVYGGGEGQNTFVRDNIDVTIGTQEEGPNISGNVYGGSAFGTVNAITTSESTNSKTVNVKVNNGNITGDVFGGAKGDASSTPKVKGKITVNINGGTIANVYGGFDANGTPENEDIVYLNGGIIGQA
;
A
#
# COMPACT_ATOMS: atom_id res chain seq x y z
N GLY A 1 14.87 -25.40 -13.27
CA GLY A 1 14.86 -24.35 -12.30
C GLY A 1 15.85 -24.64 -11.18
N GLY A 2 16.79 -23.75 -10.94
CA GLY A 2 17.73 -23.84 -9.82
C GLY A 2 17.20 -23.05 -8.63
N THR A 3 17.69 -23.39 -7.43
CA THR A 3 17.50 -22.56 -6.25
C THR A 3 18.40 -21.34 -6.37
N GLN A 4 17.84 -20.14 -6.36
CA GLN A 4 18.59 -18.90 -6.33
C GLN A 4 18.38 -18.22 -4.98
N ALA A 5 19.47 -17.70 -4.39
CA ALA A 5 19.36 -16.97 -3.12
C ALA A 5 18.60 -15.65 -3.31
N HIS A 6 18.87 -14.95 -4.39
CA HIS A 6 18.24 -13.66 -4.71
C HIS A 6 17.99 -13.51 -6.22
N ALA A 7 16.95 -12.75 -6.58
CA ALA A 7 16.74 -12.22 -7.92
C ALA A 7 16.66 -10.69 -7.81
N ILE A 8 17.70 -10.01 -8.32
CA ILE A 8 17.88 -8.55 -8.17
C ILE A 8 18.01 -7.93 -9.56
N GLY A 9 17.18 -6.93 -9.84
CA GLY A 9 17.16 -6.23 -11.11
C GLY A 9 18.26 -5.17 -11.30
N GLY A 10 19.03 -4.88 -10.26
CA GLY A 10 20.12 -3.91 -10.27
C GLY A 10 21.33 -4.38 -9.51
N PRO A 11 22.38 -3.56 -9.33
CA PRO A 11 23.60 -3.94 -8.63
C PRO A 11 23.36 -4.19 -7.14
N LEU A 12 24.07 -5.16 -6.58
CA LEU A 12 24.00 -5.50 -5.15
C LEU A 12 24.59 -4.40 -4.26
N SER A 13 25.63 -3.72 -4.73
CA SER A 13 26.31 -2.65 -4.01
C SER A 13 26.79 -1.57 -4.97
N VAL A 14 27.10 -0.40 -4.45
CA VAL A 14 27.76 0.66 -5.20
C VAL A 14 29.24 0.32 -5.30
N GLU A 15 29.79 0.31 -6.52
CA GLU A 15 31.24 0.32 -6.66
C GLU A 15 31.78 1.66 -6.15
N THR A 16 32.74 1.61 -5.24
CA THR A 16 33.32 2.78 -4.56
C THR A 16 33.99 3.81 -5.47
N ASN A 17 34.12 3.52 -6.76
CA ASN A 17 34.75 4.38 -7.76
C ASN A 17 33.76 5.11 -8.70
N VAL A 18 32.46 4.92 -8.54
CA VAL A 18 31.48 5.68 -9.34
C VAL A 18 31.26 7.03 -8.67
N LYS A 19 31.88 8.05 -9.18
CA LYS A 19 31.93 9.43 -8.64
C LYS A 19 30.57 10.08 -8.35
N ASN A 20 29.45 9.49 -8.70
CA ASN A 20 28.11 10.07 -8.51
C ASN A 20 27.06 9.08 -7.94
N GLY A 21 27.43 7.87 -7.56
CA GLY A 21 26.48 6.93 -6.88
C GLY A 21 25.24 6.52 -7.70
N ASN A 22 25.09 6.97 -8.93
CA ASN A 22 23.96 6.72 -9.78
C ASN A 22 24.28 5.66 -10.81
N THR A 23 23.66 4.50 -10.69
CA THR A 23 23.72 3.49 -11.75
C THR A 23 22.60 3.78 -12.74
N PHE A 24 22.96 4.13 -13.96
CA PHE A 24 22.02 4.26 -15.06
C PHE A 24 21.67 2.87 -15.55
N LEU A 25 20.44 2.44 -15.27
CA LEU A 25 19.87 1.24 -15.85
C LEU A 25 18.64 1.63 -16.66
N ASN A 26 18.52 1.03 -17.82
CA ASN A 26 17.26 1.01 -18.55
C ASN A 26 16.23 0.16 -17.78
N ASP A 27 15.06 -0.05 -18.33
CA ASP A 27 14.04 -0.90 -17.75
C ASP A 27 14.61 -2.30 -17.44
N THR A 28 14.22 -2.84 -16.30
CA THR A 28 14.64 -4.16 -15.86
C THR A 28 13.44 -5.09 -15.80
N PHE A 29 13.63 -6.30 -16.32
CA PHE A 29 12.60 -7.34 -16.37
C PHE A 29 13.04 -8.54 -15.56
N ILE A 30 12.22 -8.97 -14.60
CA ILE A 30 12.41 -10.18 -13.81
C ILE A 30 11.22 -11.10 -14.05
N TYR A 31 11.48 -12.24 -14.68
CA TYR A 31 10.47 -13.26 -14.95
C TYR A 31 10.75 -14.52 -14.15
N VAL A 32 9.84 -14.91 -13.26
CA VAL A 32 9.91 -16.14 -12.48
C VAL A 32 8.73 -17.02 -12.83
N LYS A 33 9.03 -18.14 -13.53
CA LYS A 33 8.03 -19.14 -13.94
C LYS A 33 8.06 -20.40 -13.07
N GLY A 34 9.03 -20.51 -12.16
CA GLY A 34 9.23 -21.65 -11.28
C GLY A 34 10.50 -21.53 -10.45
N GLY A 35 10.81 -22.57 -9.68
CA GLY A 35 11.95 -22.53 -8.74
C GLY A 35 11.62 -21.87 -7.40
N THR A 36 12.66 -21.66 -6.58
CA THR A 36 12.51 -21.17 -5.20
C THR A 36 13.49 -20.04 -4.89
N PRO A 37 13.37 -18.87 -5.54
CA PRO A 37 14.18 -17.72 -5.17
C PRO A 37 13.84 -17.29 -3.73
N SER A 38 14.85 -16.89 -2.95
CA SER A 38 14.63 -16.44 -1.57
C SER A 38 13.88 -15.11 -1.56
N ILE A 39 14.30 -14.16 -2.39
CA ILE A 39 13.79 -12.79 -2.45
C ILE A 39 13.84 -12.29 -3.89
N ILE A 40 12.90 -11.42 -4.26
CA ILE A 40 12.92 -10.69 -5.53
C ILE A 40 12.99 -9.19 -5.23
N VAL A 41 13.94 -8.50 -5.86
CA VAL A 41 14.14 -7.06 -5.73
C VAL A 41 14.24 -6.45 -7.13
N GLY A 42 13.29 -5.62 -7.50
CA GLY A 42 13.23 -5.00 -8.82
C GLY A 42 14.36 -4.00 -9.08
N GLY A 43 14.68 -3.20 -8.08
CA GLY A 43 15.77 -2.23 -8.14
C GLY A 43 17.13 -2.80 -7.74
N ALA A 44 17.97 -1.96 -7.15
CA ALA A 44 19.30 -2.34 -6.66
C ALA A 44 19.26 -2.84 -5.22
N GLY A 45 20.37 -3.42 -4.75
CA GLY A 45 20.57 -3.73 -3.34
C GLY A 45 20.57 -2.48 -2.47
N ALA A 46 21.48 -1.53 -2.74
CA ALA A 46 21.65 -0.33 -1.93
C ALA A 46 21.87 0.95 -2.75
N SER A 47 21.64 0.91 -4.07
CA SER A 47 21.87 2.05 -4.96
C SER A 47 20.57 2.60 -5.50
N SER A 48 20.56 3.91 -5.80
CA SER A 48 19.48 4.49 -6.60
C SER A 48 19.59 4.07 -8.07
N THR A 49 18.47 3.88 -8.73
CA THR A 49 18.41 3.40 -10.12
C THR A 49 17.40 4.20 -10.93
N TYR A 50 17.55 4.18 -12.25
CA TYR A 50 16.66 4.82 -13.22
C TYR A 50 15.95 3.77 -14.09
N GLY A 51 14.90 4.16 -14.80
CA GLY A 51 14.06 3.28 -15.62
C GLY A 51 13.05 2.49 -14.78
N ASN A 52 12.17 1.78 -15.45
CA ASN A 52 11.09 1.04 -14.82
C ASN A 52 11.55 -0.34 -14.36
N ARG A 53 10.83 -0.90 -13.40
CA ARG A 53 11.04 -2.26 -12.89
C ARG A 53 9.78 -3.08 -13.14
N ILE A 54 9.95 -4.15 -13.90
CA ILE A 54 8.87 -5.05 -14.27
C ILE A 54 9.18 -6.43 -13.70
N ILE A 55 8.38 -6.85 -12.74
CA ILE A 55 8.49 -8.15 -12.07
C ILE A 55 7.26 -8.96 -12.43
N GLN A 56 7.46 -10.16 -12.95
CA GLN A 56 6.39 -11.11 -13.24
C GLN A 56 6.72 -12.46 -12.60
N VAL A 57 5.89 -12.88 -11.65
CA VAL A 57 6.00 -14.19 -10.99
C VAL A 57 4.74 -14.99 -11.30
N THR A 58 4.86 -16.05 -12.10
CA THR A 58 3.73 -16.88 -12.53
C THR A 58 3.77 -18.31 -12.00
N GLY A 59 4.83 -18.67 -11.30
CA GLY A 59 4.99 -19.98 -10.67
C GLY A 59 6.21 -20.04 -9.76
N GLY A 60 6.35 -21.15 -9.06
CA GLY A 60 7.38 -21.33 -8.04
C GLY A 60 7.03 -20.69 -6.69
N THR A 61 7.99 -20.72 -5.77
CA THR A 61 7.82 -20.18 -4.42
C THR A 61 8.94 -19.17 -4.12
N VAL A 62 8.56 -17.91 -3.95
CA VAL A 62 9.47 -16.87 -3.45
C VAL A 62 9.51 -16.99 -1.93
N GLY A 63 10.66 -17.37 -1.39
CA GLY A 63 10.76 -17.78 0.01
C GLY A 63 10.46 -16.66 1.02
N TYR A 64 10.82 -15.40 0.70
CA TYR A 64 10.72 -14.29 1.64
C TYR A 64 9.73 -13.21 1.18
N ALA A 65 10.10 -12.37 0.22
CA ALA A 65 9.28 -11.25 -0.23
C ALA A 65 9.59 -10.84 -1.67
N VAL A 66 8.68 -10.07 -2.25
CA VAL A 66 8.86 -9.36 -3.53
C VAL A 66 8.84 -7.87 -3.27
N PHE A 67 9.88 -7.15 -3.71
CA PHE A 67 9.99 -5.70 -3.67
C PHE A 67 10.07 -5.14 -5.10
N GLY A 68 9.13 -4.30 -5.47
CA GLY A 68 9.14 -3.61 -6.77
C GLY A 68 10.28 -2.61 -6.92
N GLY A 69 10.67 -1.95 -5.82
CA GLY A 69 11.78 -1.02 -5.76
C GLY A 69 13.09 -1.66 -5.32
N SER A 70 13.99 -0.84 -4.80
CA SER A 70 15.32 -1.26 -4.31
C SER A 70 15.27 -1.75 -2.86
N ASN A 71 16.27 -2.55 -2.46
CA ASN A 71 16.46 -2.93 -1.07
C ASN A 71 17.55 -2.06 -0.43
N GLY A 72 17.17 -0.90 0.07
CA GLY A 72 18.09 0.08 0.68
C GLY A 72 18.79 -0.37 1.96
N VAL A 73 18.49 -1.56 2.48
CA VAL A 73 19.04 -2.08 3.75
C VAL A 73 20.16 -3.08 3.56
N MET A 74 20.43 -3.53 2.32
CA MET A 74 21.49 -4.54 2.06
C MET A 74 22.93 -4.01 2.12
N GLY A 75 23.15 -2.70 2.30
CA GLY A 75 24.49 -2.10 2.45
C GLY A 75 24.87 -1.95 3.92
N SER A 76 26.13 -2.18 4.26
CA SER A 76 26.68 -1.98 5.61
C SER A 76 26.66 -0.50 6.05
N ASP A 77 26.49 0.44 5.13
CA ASP A 77 26.48 1.87 5.37
C ASP A 77 25.06 2.42 5.22
N SER A 78 24.25 2.22 6.24
CA SER A 78 22.82 2.49 6.32
C SER A 78 22.38 3.97 6.14
N GLY A 79 23.26 4.87 5.79
CA GLY A 79 22.96 6.29 5.67
C GLY A 79 23.31 6.94 4.32
N GLN A 80 24.03 6.28 3.44
CA GLN A 80 24.62 6.95 2.29
C GLN A 80 23.89 6.72 0.95
N TYR A 81 23.06 5.67 0.83
CA TYR A 81 22.43 5.32 -0.44
C TYR A 81 20.95 4.99 -0.26
N PRO A 82 20.06 5.92 -0.61
CA PRO A 82 18.62 5.78 -0.31
C PRO A 82 17.90 4.72 -1.15
N GLY A 83 18.56 4.05 -2.10
CA GLY A 83 17.93 3.02 -2.93
C GLY A 83 16.68 3.51 -3.68
N ILE A 84 16.63 4.77 -4.08
CA ILE A 84 15.48 5.35 -4.77
C ILE A 84 15.41 4.83 -6.20
N LEU A 85 14.23 4.38 -6.61
CA LEU A 85 13.93 4.10 -7.99
C LEU A 85 13.34 5.36 -8.65
N TYR A 86 14.09 5.98 -9.54
CA TYR A 86 13.65 7.10 -10.38
C TYR A 86 12.85 6.61 -11.60
N GLY A 87 11.90 5.73 -11.37
CA GLY A 87 11.02 5.14 -12.35
C GLY A 87 9.86 4.45 -11.66
N ASP A 88 9.03 3.79 -12.44
CA ASP A 88 7.85 3.10 -11.96
C ASP A 88 8.13 1.63 -11.67
N SER A 89 7.37 1.09 -10.76
CA SER A 89 7.39 -0.32 -10.39
C SER A 89 6.13 -1.02 -10.84
N TYR A 90 6.27 -2.13 -11.54
CA TYR A 90 5.20 -2.99 -12.02
C TYR A 90 5.42 -4.41 -11.48
N VAL A 91 4.54 -4.87 -10.61
CA VAL A 91 4.62 -6.19 -9.97
C VAL A 91 3.38 -7.01 -10.32
N TYR A 92 3.57 -8.07 -11.08
CA TYR A 92 2.52 -9.05 -11.39
C TYR A 92 2.82 -10.37 -10.67
N ILE A 93 1.89 -10.84 -9.84
CA ILE A 93 1.93 -12.15 -9.20
C ILE A 93 0.71 -12.94 -9.64
N GLY A 94 0.91 -14.01 -10.36
CA GLY A 94 -0.21 -14.76 -10.96
C GLY A 94 0.09 -16.25 -11.13
N GLY A 95 -0.70 -16.92 -11.96
CA GLY A 95 -0.60 -18.36 -12.19
C GLY A 95 -0.73 -19.17 -10.90
N HIS A 96 0.29 -19.95 -10.55
CA HIS A 96 0.38 -20.72 -9.29
C HIS A 96 1.54 -20.26 -8.41
N ALA A 97 1.95 -18.99 -8.51
CA ALA A 97 3.03 -18.45 -7.71
C ALA A 97 2.67 -18.43 -6.22
N THR A 98 3.64 -18.75 -5.37
CA THR A 98 3.52 -18.62 -3.92
C THR A 98 4.55 -17.62 -3.42
N ILE A 99 4.12 -16.62 -2.64
CA ILE A 99 5.01 -15.68 -1.97
C ILE A 99 4.98 -15.98 -0.48
N GLY A 100 6.14 -16.34 0.04
CA GLY A 100 6.36 -16.79 1.41
C GLY A 100 6.59 -18.30 1.51
N ASN A 101 7.48 -18.70 2.41
CA ASN A 101 7.74 -20.08 2.78
C ASN A 101 7.49 -20.22 4.29
N ASP A 102 6.92 -21.35 4.70
CA ASP A 102 6.65 -21.65 6.10
C ASP A 102 7.94 -22.01 6.88
N SER A 103 9.01 -22.41 6.18
CA SER A 103 10.35 -22.53 6.78
C SER A 103 10.99 -21.15 6.82
N GLN A 104 11.21 -20.63 8.03
CA GLN A 104 11.89 -19.35 8.25
C GLN A 104 13.25 -19.32 7.56
N ILE A 105 13.34 -18.55 6.49
CA ILE A 105 14.64 -18.19 5.94
C ILE A 105 15.17 -17.08 6.84
N ASN A 106 16.20 -17.40 7.64
CA ASN A 106 16.95 -16.46 8.45
C ASN A 106 17.77 -15.52 7.55
N HIS A 107 17.10 -14.67 6.78
CA HIS A 107 17.75 -13.53 6.16
C HIS A 107 17.65 -12.34 7.10
N THR A 108 18.81 -11.82 7.49
CA THR A 108 19.00 -10.56 8.23
C THR A 108 18.47 -9.32 7.52
N VAL A 109 17.61 -9.46 6.53
CA VAL A 109 16.89 -8.36 5.89
C VAL A 109 15.74 -7.94 6.80
N SER A 110 16.17 -7.27 7.88
CA SER A 110 15.40 -6.46 8.81
C SER A 110 13.86 -6.57 8.75
N LYS A 111 13.29 -7.27 9.74
CA LYS A 111 11.90 -7.07 10.26
C LYS A 111 10.72 -7.14 9.29
N VAL A 112 10.90 -7.57 8.05
CA VAL A 112 9.77 -7.83 7.15
C VAL A 112 9.33 -9.27 7.32
N GLU A 113 8.09 -9.48 7.65
CA GLU A 113 7.52 -10.82 7.70
C GLU A 113 7.58 -11.51 6.34
N SER A 114 8.07 -12.75 6.32
CA SER A 114 8.06 -13.57 5.11
C SER A 114 6.65 -13.67 4.52
N GLY A 115 6.54 -13.58 3.20
CA GLY A 115 5.28 -13.78 2.48
C GLY A 115 4.58 -12.51 2.04
N SER A 116 5.24 -11.36 2.04
CA SER A 116 4.64 -10.09 1.60
C SER A 116 5.12 -9.64 0.22
N VAL A 117 4.26 -8.85 -0.45
CA VAL A 117 4.53 -8.18 -1.71
C VAL A 117 4.50 -6.67 -1.49
N PHE A 118 5.52 -5.97 -1.98
CA PHE A 118 5.65 -4.52 -1.89
C PHE A 118 5.81 -3.92 -3.29
N GLY A 119 5.04 -2.90 -3.58
CA GLY A 119 5.16 -2.15 -4.84
C GLY A 119 6.40 -1.25 -4.87
N ALA A 120 6.85 -0.75 -3.72
CA ALA A 120 8.11 -0.05 -3.59
C ALA A 120 9.18 -0.93 -2.93
N GLY A 121 10.23 -0.32 -2.42
CA GLY A 121 11.38 -1.03 -1.90
C GLY A 121 11.35 -1.23 -0.39
N ASN A 122 12.48 -1.72 0.12
CA ASN A 122 12.71 -1.95 1.54
C ASN A 122 13.62 -0.86 2.12
N GLY A 123 13.14 -0.22 3.16
CA GLY A 123 13.88 0.75 3.96
C GLY A 123 14.05 0.28 5.40
N ASN A 124 14.35 1.20 6.30
CA ASN A 124 14.43 0.95 7.74
C ASN A 124 13.88 2.14 8.54
N SER A 125 13.66 1.93 9.84
CA SER A 125 13.13 2.95 10.75
C SER A 125 14.02 4.20 10.93
N SER A 126 15.31 4.07 10.66
CA SER A 126 16.28 5.19 10.76
C SER A 126 16.37 6.01 9.48
N SER A 127 15.82 5.52 8.38
CA SER A 127 15.93 6.11 7.05
C SER A 127 14.60 5.96 6.30
N VAL A 128 13.57 6.60 6.82
CA VAL A 128 12.24 6.64 6.20
C VAL A 128 12.34 7.28 4.81
N GLY A 129 11.72 6.66 3.81
CA GLY A 129 11.81 7.09 2.41
C GLY A 129 12.89 6.38 1.59
N VAL A 130 13.77 5.61 2.22
CA VAL A 130 14.69 4.70 1.53
C VAL A 130 13.89 3.62 0.79
N GLY A 131 14.30 3.27 -0.43
CA GLY A 131 13.57 2.30 -1.25
C GLY A 131 12.31 2.85 -1.93
N SER A 132 12.14 4.17 -2.01
CA SER A 132 10.98 4.78 -2.68
C SER A 132 11.00 4.56 -4.19
N VAL A 133 9.81 4.57 -4.81
CA VAL A 133 9.59 4.51 -6.26
C VAL A 133 8.72 5.70 -6.70
N ASN A 134 8.70 6.01 -8.00
CA ASN A 134 7.82 7.05 -8.53
C ASN A 134 6.35 6.61 -8.44
N ASN A 135 5.91 5.71 -9.31
CA ASN A 135 4.59 5.08 -9.24
C ASN A 135 4.73 3.58 -8.94
N SER A 136 3.67 3.00 -8.41
CA SER A 136 3.61 1.57 -8.09
C SER A 136 2.34 0.95 -8.64
N TYR A 137 2.49 -0.16 -9.35
CA TYR A 137 1.40 -0.93 -9.94
C TYR A 137 1.55 -2.40 -9.57
N ILE A 138 0.55 -2.95 -8.87
CA ILE A 138 0.53 -4.34 -8.44
C ILE A 138 -0.69 -5.04 -9.02
N VAL A 139 -0.49 -6.22 -9.58
CA VAL A 139 -1.57 -7.12 -10.01
C VAL A 139 -1.41 -8.46 -9.32
N ILE A 140 -2.44 -8.91 -8.62
CA ILE A 140 -2.55 -10.26 -8.07
C ILE A 140 -3.66 -10.99 -8.83
N ASP A 141 -3.33 -12.13 -9.43
CA ASP A 141 -4.22 -12.82 -10.34
C ASP A 141 -4.09 -14.36 -10.28
N GLY A 142 -4.94 -15.06 -11.01
CA GLY A 142 -4.93 -16.52 -11.14
C GLY A 142 -5.13 -17.24 -9.81
N ASN A 143 -4.31 -18.25 -9.55
CA ASN A 143 -4.30 -19.02 -8.31
C ASN A 143 -3.09 -18.69 -7.42
N ALA A 144 -2.56 -17.50 -7.54
CA ALA A 144 -1.44 -17.05 -6.72
C ALA A 144 -1.78 -17.07 -5.23
N THR A 145 -0.79 -17.37 -4.39
CA THR A 145 -0.92 -17.35 -2.93
C THR A 145 0.08 -16.39 -2.32
N ILE A 146 -0.41 -15.37 -1.66
CA ILE A 146 0.40 -14.44 -0.85
C ILE A 146 0.20 -14.82 0.61
N LYS A 147 1.26 -15.29 1.28
CA LYS A 147 1.17 -15.85 2.64
C LYS A 147 0.90 -14.78 3.71
N LYS A 148 1.26 -13.52 3.44
CA LYS A 148 1.04 -12.37 4.33
C LYS A 148 0.33 -11.24 3.59
N ASN A 149 0.95 -10.08 3.47
CA ASN A 149 0.33 -8.84 3.08
C ASN A 149 0.75 -8.38 1.68
N VAL A 150 -0.07 -7.52 1.09
CA VAL A 150 0.25 -6.76 -0.12
C VAL A 150 0.27 -5.27 0.24
N TYR A 151 1.33 -4.58 -0.12
CA TYR A 151 1.52 -3.16 0.13
C TYR A 151 1.76 -2.42 -1.20
N GLY A 152 0.95 -1.42 -1.50
CA GLY A 152 1.16 -0.56 -2.66
C GLY A 152 2.47 0.21 -2.60
N GLY A 153 2.85 0.65 -1.41
CA GLY A 153 4.15 1.23 -1.11
C GLY A 153 5.22 0.20 -0.71
N GLY A 154 6.22 0.65 0.03
CA GLY A 154 7.31 -0.18 0.51
C GLY A 154 7.22 -0.51 1.99
N ASN A 155 8.21 -1.25 2.46
CA ASN A 155 8.52 -1.34 3.87
C ASN A 155 9.43 -0.16 4.24
N TYR A 156 8.94 0.82 4.97
CA TYR A 156 9.54 2.15 5.16
C TYR A 156 9.80 2.95 3.87
N GLY A 157 9.70 2.36 2.69
CA GLY A 157 9.74 3.03 1.39
C GLY A 157 8.36 3.60 1.02
N ALA A 158 8.33 4.70 0.28
CA ALA A 158 7.11 5.35 -0.17
C ALA A 158 6.92 5.29 -1.68
N THR A 159 5.74 5.62 -2.16
CA THR A 159 5.49 6.00 -3.54
C THR A 159 5.49 7.51 -3.66
N GLY A 160 5.97 8.02 -4.79
CA GLY A 160 6.07 9.42 -5.10
C GLY A 160 7.51 9.89 -5.22
N TYR A 161 7.78 10.58 -6.32
CA TYR A 161 9.06 11.18 -6.62
C TYR A 161 8.86 12.66 -6.94
N GLY A 162 9.59 13.53 -6.25
CA GLY A 162 9.69 14.93 -6.60
C GLY A 162 11.15 15.31 -6.83
N ASN A 163 11.43 15.99 -7.90
CA ASN A 163 12.62 16.78 -7.93
C ASN A 163 12.23 18.22 -7.51
N LYS A 164 13.18 19.00 -7.01
CA LYS A 164 12.98 20.36 -6.50
C LYS A 164 12.27 21.33 -7.50
N LYS A 165 12.04 20.90 -8.75
CA LYS A 165 11.47 21.71 -9.84
C LYS A 165 10.15 21.18 -10.41
N THR A 166 9.84 19.91 -10.23
CA THR A 166 8.63 19.29 -10.78
C THR A 166 8.02 18.31 -9.77
N TYR A 167 6.91 18.71 -9.17
CA TYR A 167 6.12 17.84 -8.31
C TYR A 167 5.13 17.06 -9.17
N ASN A 168 5.48 15.85 -9.57
CA ASN A 168 4.54 14.98 -10.25
C ASN A 168 3.67 14.26 -9.21
N PRO A 169 2.35 14.25 -9.36
CA PRO A 169 1.49 13.39 -8.57
C PRO A 169 1.97 11.94 -8.69
N SER A 170 1.96 11.20 -7.59
CA SER A 170 2.26 9.78 -7.61
C SER A 170 0.99 8.94 -7.60
N ASN A 171 1.01 7.84 -8.34
CA ASN A 171 -0.06 6.87 -8.35
C ASN A 171 0.40 5.56 -7.72
N THR A 172 -0.46 5.00 -6.89
CA THR A 172 -0.33 3.64 -6.38
C THR A 172 -1.59 2.89 -6.75
N GLU A 173 -1.45 1.86 -7.59
CA GLU A 173 -2.59 1.07 -8.04
C GLU A 173 -2.40 -0.40 -7.70
N ILE A 174 -3.43 -1.02 -7.12
CA ILE A 174 -3.49 -2.44 -6.84
C ILE A 174 -4.72 -3.02 -7.52
N LEU A 175 -4.52 -4.00 -8.38
CA LEU A 175 -5.58 -4.81 -8.98
C LEU A 175 -5.55 -6.22 -8.38
N LEU A 176 -6.63 -6.60 -7.72
CA LEU A 176 -6.89 -7.94 -7.23
C LEU A 176 -7.89 -8.61 -8.18
N ALA A 177 -7.38 -9.35 -9.16
CA ALA A 177 -8.20 -10.05 -10.16
C ALA A 177 -8.43 -11.51 -9.79
N GLY A 178 -7.58 -12.08 -8.93
CA GLY A 178 -7.64 -13.47 -8.50
C GLY A 178 -6.74 -13.72 -7.28
N GLY A 179 -6.39 -14.98 -7.06
CA GLY A 179 -5.47 -15.39 -6.02
C GLY A 179 -6.04 -15.34 -4.60
N THR A 180 -5.19 -15.72 -3.64
CA THR A 180 -5.49 -15.68 -2.20
C THR A 180 -4.42 -14.91 -1.46
N ILE A 181 -4.81 -13.92 -0.68
CA ILE A 181 -3.96 -13.15 0.22
C ILE A 181 -4.36 -13.55 1.64
N ASN A 182 -3.45 -14.22 2.37
CA ASN A 182 -3.76 -14.69 3.72
C ASN A 182 -3.78 -13.56 4.77
N GLY A 183 -3.12 -12.45 4.50
CA GLY A 183 -3.13 -11.24 5.30
C GLY A 183 -4.03 -10.15 4.71
N SER A 184 -3.57 -8.92 4.82
CA SER A 184 -4.25 -7.70 4.41
C SER A 184 -3.65 -7.09 3.13
N VAL A 185 -4.40 -6.17 2.54
CA VAL A 185 -3.96 -5.31 1.44
C VAL A 185 -3.95 -3.87 1.91
N TYR A 186 -2.85 -3.16 1.72
CA TYR A 186 -2.68 -1.76 2.07
C TYR A 186 -2.34 -0.95 0.82
N GLY A 187 -3.08 0.11 0.58
CA GLY A 187 -2.84 0.98 -0.57
C GLY A 187 -1.50 1.70 -0.52
N ALA A 188 -1.03 2.04 0.68
CA ALA A 188 0.28 2.63 0.89
C ALA A 188 1.29 1.62 1.47
N GLY A 189 2.27 2.09 2.22
CA GLY A 189 3.36 1.25 2.71
C GLY A 189 3.14 0.68 4.10
N ASN A 190 4.08 -0.16 4.51
CA ASN A 190 4.27 -0.57 5.89
C ASN A 190 5.22 0.41 6.57
N ASN A 191 4.79 1.03 7.67
CA ASN A 191 5.54 2.08 8.39
C ASN A 191 5.89 3.32 7.56
N ASN A 192 5.19 3.59 6.47
CA ASN A 192 5.29 4.82 5.68
C ASN A 192 4.04 5.02 4.80
N GLY A 193 3.84 6.25 4.34
CA GLY A 193 2.72 6.65 3.51
C GLY A 193 3.01 6.67 2.01
N ALA A 194 2.18 7.41 1.28
CA ALA A 194 2.35 7.71 -0.14
C ALA A 194 2.46 9.22 -0.34
N GLY A 195 3.27 9.64 -1.31
CA GLY A 195 3.55 11.05 -1.58
C GLY A 195 4.55 11.68 -0.60
N ASN A 196 5.14 10.91 0.29
CA ASN A 196 6.22 11.35 1.19
C ASN A 196 7.56 11.03 0.53
N TYR A 197 8.09 12.01 -0.16
CA TYR A 197 9.28 11.87 -0.97
C TYR A 197 10.56 12.24 -0.22
N ALA A 198 11.59 11.41 -0.39
CA ALA A 198 12.94 11.68 0.06
C ALA A 198 13.83 12.13 -1.11
N HIS A 199 14.35 13.35 -1.06
CA HIS A 199 15.32 13.87 -2.02
C HIS A 199 16.71 13.96 -1.42
N THR A 200 17.67 13.44 -2.14
CA THR A 200 19.08 13.53 -1.76
C THR A 200 19.69 14.82 -2.28
N ILE A 201 20.13 15.68 -1.38
CA ILE A 201 20.90 16.87 -1.73
C ILE A 201 22.36 16.62 -1.35
N THR A 202 23.22 16.70 -2.34
CA THR A 202 24.67 16.77 -2.09
C THR A 202 25.02 18.22 -1.78
N SER A 203 25.34 18.56 -0.55
CA SER A 203 25.78 19.89 -0.18
C SER A 203 27.14 19.85 0.50
N GLY A 204 28.12 20.59 -0.03
CA GLY A 204 29.31 21.02 0.67
C GLY A 204 30.59 20.24 0.41
N SER A 205 31.69 20.93 0.52
CA SER A 205 33.07 20.45 0.39
C SER A 205 33.43 19.53 1.56
N GLY A 206 33.53 18.25 1.30
CA GLY A 206 33.93 17.24 2.27
C GLY A 206 33.05 16.01 2.14
N TRP A 207 33.67 14.89 1.97
CA TRP A 207 33.16 13.54 1.85
C TRP A 207 31.67 13.37 2.22
N TYR A 208 30.77 13.44 1.20
CA TYR A 208 29.40 12.91 1.19
C TYR A 208 28.48 13.24 2.39
N GLN A 209 28.04 14.46 2.53
CA GLN A 209 26.84 14.75 3.31
C GLN A 209 25.61 14.69 2.39
N THR A 210 24.94 13.57 2.41
CA THR A 210 23.65 13.39 1.77
C THR A 210 22.57 13.88 2.73
N LYS A 211 21.98 15.03 2.46
CA LYS A 211 20.80 15.51 3.17
C LYS A 211 19.56 14.98 2.48
N ILE A 212 18.72 14.28 3.22
CA ILE A 212 17.41 13.85 2.73
C ILE A 212 16.40 14.95 3.08
N GLU A 213 15.82 15.58 2.08
CA GLU A 213 14.69 16.50 2.24
C GLU A 213 13.40 15.78 1.85
N PHE A 214 12.35 15.94 2.65
CA PHE A 214 11.04 15.37 2.38
C PHE A 214 10.11 16.42 1.80
N PHE A 215 9.40 16.06 0.75
CA PHE A 215 8.40 16.89 0.10
C PHE A 215 7.07 16.18 0.09
N ASN A 216 6.01 16.93 0.37
CA ASN A 216 4.65 16.42 0.29
C ASN A 216 4.16 16.54 -1.15
N ILE A 217 4.01 15.41 -1.82
CA ILE A 217 3.51 15.34 -3.18
C ILE A 217 2.09 14.83 -3.15
N ASN A 218 1.22 15.41 -3.97
CA ASN A 218 -0.11 14.85 -4.16
C ASN A 218 0.01 13.39 -4.65
N SER A 219 -0.71 12.48 -4.00
CA SER A 219 -0.69 11.06 -4.33
C SER A 219 -2.11 10.54 -4.48
N GLN A 220 -2.30 9.60 -5.38
CA GLN A 220 -3.57 8.88 -5.51
C GLN A 220 -3.33 7.39 -5.26
N ILE A 221 -4.12 6.83 -4.37
CA ILE A 221 -4.16 5.39 -4.14
C ILE A 221 -5.44 4.85 -4.73
N LYS A 222 -5.31 3.80 -5.55
CA LYS A 222 -6.44 3.09 -6.13
C LYS A 222 -6.33 1.60 -5.90
N ILE A 223 -7.36 1.01 -5.30
CA ILE A 223 -7.48 -0.43 -5.13
C ILE A 223 -8.71 -0.91 -5.87
N ASN A 224 -8.52 -1.76 -6.87
CA ASN A 224 -9.59 -2.42 -7.60
C ASN A 224 -9.58 -3.91 -7.26
N MET A 225 -10.69 -4.45 -6.78
CA MET A 225 -10.88 -5.87 -6.58
C MET A 225 -12.00 -6.37 -7.47
N THR A 226 -11.66 -7.21 -8.43
CA THR A 226 -12.59 -7.86 -9.35
C THR A 226 -12.74 -9.35 -9.11
N GLY A 227 -11.94 -9.91 -8.19
CA GLY A 227 -11.95 -11.32 -7.82
C GLY A 227 -10.97 -11.62 -6.68
N GLY A 228 -10.71 -12.90 -6.44
CA GLY A 228 -9.78 -13.35 -5.42
C GLY A 228 -10.35 -13.37 -3.99
N ASN A 229 -9.46 -13.63 -3.03
CA ASN A 229 -9.82 -13.81 -1.62
C ASN A 229 -8.78 -13.13 -0.71
N VAL A 230 -9.17 -12.06 -0.02
CA VAL A 230 -8.37 -11.38 1.01
C VAL A 230 -8.89 -11.80 2.37
N LYS A 231 -8.12 -12.61 3.11
CA LYS A 231 -8.60 -13.21 4.37
C LYS A 231 -8.68 -12.23 5.54
N SER A 232 -7.99 -11.11 5.45
CA SER A 232 -8.06 -10.03 6.44
C SER A 232 -8.69 -8.78 5.82
N GLY A 233 -8.15 -7.58 6.05
CA GLY A 233 -8.73 -6.33 5.58
C GLY A 233 -8.13 -5.80 4.30
N ILE A 234 -8.88 -4.93 3.63
CA ILE A 234 -8.37 -4.02 2.59
C ILE A 234 -8.40 -2.61 3.17
N TYR A 235 -7.25 -1.94 3.13
CA TYR A 235 -7.03 -0.60 3.68
C TYR A 235 -6.53 0.34 2.59
N GLY A 236 -7.19 1.49 2.41
CA GLY A 236 -6.76 2.49 1.44
C GLY A 236 -5.43 3.16 1.78
N GLY A 237 -5.08 3.23 3.06
CA GLY A 237 -3.88 3.90 3.55
C GLY A 237 -2.74 2.95 3.95
N SER A 238 -1.95 3.41 4.91
CA SER A 238 -0.75 2.73 5.42
C SER A 238 -1.07 1.74 6.52
N ASN A 239 -0.12 0.83 6.78
CA ASN A 239 -0.09 -0.01 7.98
C ASN A 239 0.83 0.61 9.04
N VAL A 240 0.43 0.53 10.32
CA VAL A 240 1.14 1.00 11.52
C VAL A 240 1.26 2.51 11.59
N THR A 241 1.94 3.15 10.67
CA THR A 241 2.14 4.60 10.59
C THR A 241 2.35 5.04 9.15
N GLY A 242 2.01 6.28 8.85
CA GLY A 242 2.27 6.92 7.56
C GLY A 242 1.18 7.89 7.14
N ILE A 243 1.54 8.81 6.26
CA ILE A 243 0.63 9.82 5.70
C ILE A 243 0.47 9.58 4.21
N VAL A 244 -0.75 9.40 3.75
CA VAL A 244 -1.13 9.49 2.34
C VAL A 244 -1.38 10.97 2.05
N TYR A 245 -0.50 11.61 1.29
CA TYR A 245 -0.60 13.03 0.94
C TYR A 245 -1.56 13.27 -0.25
N GLY A 246 -2.63 12.53 -0.32
CA GLY A 246 -3.64 12.60 -1.36
C GLY A 246 -4.88 11.81 -1.02
N SER A 247 -5.55 11.27 -2.03
CA SER A 247 -6.83 10.58 -1.93
C SER A 247 -6.69 9.05 -1.99
N THR A 248 -7.71 8.35 -1.50
CA THR A 248 -7.86 6.91 -1.66
C THR A 248 -9.18 6.58 -2.35
N GLU A 249 -9.12 5.66 -3.31
CA GLU A 249 -10.25 5.14 -4.06
C GLU A 249 -10.24 3.61 -4.00
N LEU A 250 -11.25 3.01 -3.39
CA LEU A 250 -11.42 1.57 -3.25
C LEU A 250 -12.66 1.13 -4.03
N ASN A 251 -12.47 0.28 -5.04
CA ASN A 251 -13.53 -0.30 -5.86
C ASN A 251 -13.55 -1.82 -5.66
N ILE A 252 -14.36 -2.31 -4.76
CA ILE A 252 -14.49 -3.74 -4.42
C ILE A 252 -15.69 -4.29 -5.18
N LYS A 253 -15.48 -4.71 -6.42
CA LYS A 253 -16.54 -5.11 -7.34
C LYS A 253 -17.01 -6.55 -7.13
N ASN A 254 -16.08 -7.45 -6.81
CA ASN A 254 -16.36 -8.88 -6.61
C ASN A 254 -15.26 -9.51 -5.74
N GLY A 255 -15.39 -10.81 -5.39
CA GLY A 255 -14.43 -11.55 -4.57
C GLY A 255 -14.85 -11.68 -3.11
N LYS A 256 -13.89 -12.08 -2.27
CA LYS A 256 -14.11 -12.28 -0.82
C LYS A 256 -13.12 -11.45 -0.02
N VAL A 257 -13.60 -10.77 1.00
CA VAL A 257 -12.76 -10.01 1.94
C VAL A 257 -13.37 -10.01 3.33
N SER A 258 -12.52 -9.95 4.36
CA SER A 258 -13.04 -9.84 5.73
C SER A 258 -13.62 -8.46 5.99
N SER A 259 -12.85 -7.40 5.88
CA SER A 259 -13.34 -6.03 6.12
C SER A 259 -12.67 -5.02 5.17
N VAL A 260 -13.32 -3.87 4.97
CA VAL A 260 -12.83 -2.81 4.08
C VAL A 260 -12.75 -1.48 4.84
N TYR A 261 -11.63 -0.77 4.69
CA TYR A 261 -11.36 0.52 5.32
C TYR A 261 -10.85 1.51 4.27
N GLY A 262 -11.49 2.65 4.15
CA GLY A 262 -11.07 3.69 3.21
C GLY A 262 -9.72 4.32 3.54
N GLY A 263 -9.34 4.37 4.82
CA GLY A 263 -8.05 4.84 5.30
C GLY A 263 -7.07 3.73 5.69
N GLY A 264 -6.13 4.03 6.58
CA GLY A 264 -5.08 3.11 7.03
C GLY A 264 -5.43 2.30 8.27
N GLU A 265 -4.46 1.49 8.73
CA GLU A 265 -4.52 0.72 9.96
C GLU A 265 -3.47 1.24 10.96
N GLY A 266 -3.93 1.69 12.11
CA GLY A 266 -3.09 2.22 13.20
C GLY A 266 -3.33 3.69 13.50
N GLN A 267 -3.09 4.07 14.77
CA GLN A 267 -3.40 5.41 15.30
C GLN A 267 -2.59 6.54 14.61
N ASN A 268 -1.41 6.22 14.09
CA ASN A 268 -0.52 7.16 13.43
C ASN A 268 -0.62 7.10 11.91
N THR A 269 -1.76 6.66 11.37
CA THR A 269 -2.03 6.69 9.93
C THR A 269 -2.96 7.83 9.58
N PHE A 270 -2.64 8.52 8.46
CA PHE A 270 -3.39 9.68 7.99
C PHE A 270 -3.64 9.58 6.49
N VAL A 271 -4.82 10.03 6.06
CA VAL A 271 -5.13 10.29 4.64
C VAL A 271 -5.55 11.76 4.52
N ARG A 272 -4.81 12.54 3.73
CA ARG A 272 -5.02 13.99 3.65
C ARG A 272 -6.30 14.39 2.93
N ASP A 273 -6.55 13.77 1.78
CA ASP A 273 -7.61 14.20 0.87
C ASP A 273 -8.87 13.32 0.95
N ASN A 274 -9.63 13.24 -0.11
CA ASN A 274 -10.91 12.54 -0.14
C ASN A 274 -10.73 11.01 -0.08
N ILE A 275 -11.75 10.36 0.42
CA ILE A 275 -11.86 8.91 0.45
C ILE A 275 -13.13 8.51 -0.26
N ASP A 276 -13.01 7.59 -1.22
CA ASP A 276 -14.11 6.98 -1.94
C ASP A 276 -14.04 5.45 -1.81
N VAL A 277 -15.07 4.86 -1.20
CA VAL A 277 -15.23 3.41 -1.05
C VAL A 277 -16.48 2.98 -1.79
N THR A 278 -16.31 2.18 -2.85
CA THR A 278 -17.43 1.64 -3.63
C THR A 278 -17.45 0.12 -3.53
N ILE A 279 -18.57 -0.43 -3.09
CA ILE A 279 -18.82 -1.86 -2.92
C ILE A 279 -19.84 -2.31 -3.96
N GLY A 280 -19.44 -3.29 -4.79
CA GLY A 280 -20.27 -3.85 -5.84
C GLY A 280 -20.48 -2.93 -7.03
N THR A 281 -21.04 -3.53 -8.08
CA THR A 281 -21.62 -2.86 -9.26
C THR A 281 -23.14 -2.99 -9.20
N GLN A 282 -23.85 -2.60 -10.22
CA GLN A 282 -25.30 -2.86 -10.30
C GLN A 282 -25.64 -4.35 -10.48
N GLU A 283 -24.71 -5.11 -11.09
CA GLU A 283 -24.92 -6.51 -11.50
C GLU A 283 -24.34 -7.51 -10.51
N GLU A 284 -23.20 -7.17 -9.89
CA GLU A 284 -22.46 -8.07 -9.00
C GLU A 284 -21.89 -7.36 -7.78
N GLY A 285 -21.56 -8.14 -6.75
CA GLY A 285 -20.92 -7.60 -5.55
C GLY A 285 -20.10 -8.64 -4.80
N PRO A 286 -19.20 -8.18 -3.91
CA PRO A 286 -18.34 -9.03 -3.12
C PRO A 286 -19.10 -9.71 -1.97
N ASN A 287 -18.44 -10.72 -1.38
CA ASN A 287 -18.79 -11.24 -0.07
C ASN A 287 -17.83 -10.64 0.97
N ILE A 288 -18.37 -9.81 1.86
CA ILE A 288 -17.63 -9.20 2.96
C ILE A 288 -18.13 -9.82 4.27
N SER A 289 -17.24 -10.58 4.94
CA SER A 289 -17.61 -11.32 6.16
C SER A 289 -17.58 -10.49 7.44
N GLY A 290 -17.12 -9.27 7.39
CA GLY A 290 -17.10 -8.29 8.47
C GLY A 290 -17.65 -6.96 8.01
N ASN A 291 -17.02 -5.86 8.43
CA ASN A 291 -17.55 -4.52 8.28
C ASN A 291 -16.91 -3.73 7.14
N VAL A 292 -17.61 -2.69 6.69
CA VAL A 292 -17.11 -1.67 5.76
C VAL A 292 -17.04 -0.33 6.51
N TYR A 293 -15.90 0.36 6.41
CA TYR A 293 -15.66 1.66 7.02
C TYR A 293 -15.20 2.67 5.95
N GLY A 294 -15.80 3.83 5.94
CA GLY A 294 -15.33 4.95 5.12
C GLY A 294 -13.97 5.48 5.57
N GLY A 295 -13.75 5.53 6.88
CA GLY A 295 -12.50 5.99 7.49
C GLY A 295 -11.44 4.90 7.70
N SER A 296 -10.54 5.15 8.64
CA SER A 296 -9.43 4.26 9.03
C SER A 296 -9.83 3.24 10.09
N ALA A 297 -9.01 2.20 10.27
CA ALA A 297 -8.94 1.50 11.54
C ALA A 297 -7.94 2.24 12.44
N PHE A 298 -8.48 2.95 13.43
CA PHE A 298 -7.78 3.71 14.49
C PHE A 298 -7.10 5.02 14.06
N GLY A 299 -6.91 5.30 12.76
CA GLY A 299 -6.22 6.49 12.24
C GLY A 299 -7.17 7.65 11.92
N THR A 300 -6.60 8.78 11.47
CA THR A 300 -7.32 10.00 11.10
C THR A 300 -7.37 10.18 9.60
N VAL A 301 -8.50 10.65 9.07
CA VAL A 301 -8.69 10.92 7.63
C VAL A 301 -9.15 12.34 7.38
N ASN A 302 -8.94 12.80 6.13
CA ASN A 302 -9.12 14.17 5.63
C ASN A 302 -8.20 15.18 6.34
N ALA A 303 -7.05 14.72 6.84
CA ALA A 303 -6.04 15.52 7.53
C ALA A 303 -4.68 14.83 7.52
N ILE A 304 -3.61 15.59 7.82
CA ILE A 304 -2.25 15.08 8.04
C ILE A 304 -1.83 15.10 9.50
N THR A 305 -2.65 15.72 10.36
CA THR A 305 -2.48 15.73 11.81
C THR A 305 -3.83 15.68 12.52
N THR A 306 -3.84 15.27 13.76
CA THR A 306 -5.08 15.24 14.57
C THR A 306 -5.57 16.64 14.98
N SER A 307 -4.74 17.66 14.92
CA SER A 307 -5.04 19.05 15.29
C SER A 307 -5.50 19.93 14.12
N GLU A 308 -5.45 19.42 12.89
CA GLU A 308 -5.91 20.15 11.72
C GLU A 308 -7.42 20.44 11.84
N SER A 309 -7.85 21.64 11.49
CA SER A 309 -9.26 22.02 11.54
C SER A 309 -10.06 21.31 10.43
N THR A 310 -11.38 21.24 10.61
CA THR A 310 -12.32 20.71 9.62
C THR A 310 -12.15 21.39 8.26
N ASN A 311 -12.31 20.63 7.22
CA ASN A 311 -12.06 21.08 5.84
C ASN A 311 -13.19 20.67 4.89
N SER A 312 -13.07 21.02 3.63
CA SER A 312 -14.03 20.69 2.56
C SER A 312 -13.88 19.27 2.01
N LYS A 313 -13.07 18.43 2.60
CA LYS A 313 -12.83 17.04 2.16
C LYS A 313 -14.01 16.14 2.49
N THR A 314 -14.04 14.98 1.84
CA THR A 314 -15.15 14.03 1.96
C THR A 314 -14.69 12.60 2.22
N VAL A 315 -15.55 11.87 2.89
CA VAL A 315 -15.53 10.40 2.96
C VAL A 315 -16.84 9.91 2.36
N ASN A 316 -16.79 9.20 1.25
CA ASN A 316 -17.93 8.65 0.56
C ASN A 316 -17.90 7.13 0.62
N VAL A 317 -18.96 6.53 1.14
CA VAL A 317 -19.19 5.08 1.10
C VAL A 317 -20.40 4.83 0.21
N LYS A 318 -20.23 4.01 -0.82
CA LYS A 318 -21.29 3.64 -1.75
C LYS A 318 -21.40 2.12 -1.83
N VAL A 319 -22.54 1.57 -1.48
CA VAL A 319 -22.85 0.15 -1.66
C VAL A 319 -23.89 0.02 -2.76
N ASN A 320 -23.47 -0.57 -3.90
CA ASN A 320 -24.37 -0.84 -5.03
C ASN A 320 -24.93 -2.25 -4.99
N ASN A 321 -24.12 -3.22 -4.49
CA ASN A 321 -24.47 -4.63 -4.37
C ASN A 321 -23.47 -5.34 -3.48
N GLY A 322 -23.73 -6.59 -3.12
CA GLY A 322 -22.85 -7.46 -2.33
C GLY A 322 -23.54 -7.99 -1.08
N ASN A 323 -22.87 -8.97 -0.47
CA ASN A 323 -23.30 -9.53 0.80
C ASN A 323 -22.32 -9.10 1.89
N ILE A 324 -22.74 -8.19 2.75
CA ILE A 324 -21.97 -7.67 3.89
C ILE A 324 -22.60 -8.22 5.15
N THR A 325 -21.99 -9.27 5.73
CA THR A 325 -22.55 -9.91 6.93
C THR A 325 -22.38 -9.08 8.19
N GLY A 326 -21.51 -8.10 8.16
CA GLY A 326 -21.34 -7.09 9.18
C GLY A 326 -22.02 -5.78 8.83
N ASP A 327 -21.52 -4.71 9.42
CA ASP A 327 -22.08 -3.37 9.36
C ASP A 327 -21.34 -2.47 8.37
N VAL A 328 -22.04 -1.42 7.89
CA VAL A 328 -21.46 -0.33 7.11
C VAL A 328 -21.41 0.92 7.98
N PHE A 329 -20.21 1.46 8.18
CA PHE A 329 -19.95 2.69 8.89
C PHE A 329 -19.40 3.76 7.92
N GLY A 330 -20.00 4.93 7.89
CA GLY A 330 -19.46 6.06 7.14
C GLY A 330 -18.14 6.57 7.73
N GLY A 331 -17.99 6.51 9.04
CA GLY A 331 -16.82 6.90 9.78
C GLY A 331 -15.75 5.82 9.88
N ALA A 332 -15.00 5.83 10.97
CA ALA A 332 -13.86 4.98 11.23
C ALA A 332 -14.13 3.96 12.34
N LYS A 333 -13.25 2.97 12.46
CA LYS A 333 -13.21 2.05 13.58
C LYS A 333 -12.33 2.62 14.69
N GLY A 334 -12.89 2.82 15.87
CA GLY A 334 -12.17 3.10 17.10
C GLY A 334 -12.16 1.93 18.06
N ASP A 335 -11.56 2.13 19.23
CA ASP A 335 -11.60 1.23 20.37
C ASP A 335 -11.38 2.03 21.68
N ALA A 336 -11.25 1.33 22.81
CA ALA A 336 -11.04 1.98 24.10
C ALA A 336 -9.73 2.78 24.21
N SER A 337 -8.76 2.50 23.35
CA SER A 337 -7.41 3.13 23.34
C SER A 337 -7.20 4.13 22.21
N SER A 338 -8.09 4.13 21.22
CA SER A 338 -7.98 4.97 20.03
C SER A 338 -9.29 5.67 19.69
N THR A 339 -9.17 6.98 19.43
CA THR A 339 -10.29 7.82 19.00
C THR A 339 -9.96 8.39 17.62
N PRO A 340 -10.23 7.65 16.54
CA PRO A 340 -10.00 8.13 15.18
C PRO A 340 -10.86 9.33 14.87
N LYS A 341 -10.42 10.13 13.88
CA LYS A 341 -11.15 11.32 13.46
C LYS A 341 -11.43 11.27 11.96
N VAL A 342 -12.60 11.73 11.58
CA VAL A 342 -12.93 12.12 10.21
C VAL A 342 -13.16 13.62 10.22
N LYS A 343 -12.29 14.35 9.52
CA LYS A 343 -12.30 15.82 9.49
C LYS A 343 -13.23 16.38 8.41
N GLY A 344 -13.53 15.58 7.39
CA GLY A 344 -14.39 15.96 6.28
C GLY A 344 -15.85 15.53 6.49
N LYS A 345 -16.67 15.85 5.51
CA LYS A 345 -18.08 15.42 5.44
C LYS A 345 -18.17 13.92 5.11
N ILE A 346 -19.01 13.19 5.83
CA ILE A 346 -19.30 11.79 5.58
C ILE A 346 -20.59 11.64 4.79
N THR A 347 -20.57 10.79 3.75
CA THR A 347 -21.77 10.42 3.00
C THR A 347 -21.81 8.92 2.78
N VAL A 348 -22.87 8.27 3.21
CA VAL A 348 -23.13 6.84 2.97
C VAL A 348 -24.32 6.71 2.02
N ASN A 349 -24.14 6.04 0.89
CA ASN A 349 -25.17 5.76 -0.10
C ASN A 349 -25.37 4.25 -0.23
N ILE A 350 -26.52 3.74 0.19
CA ILE A 350 -26.90 2.34 0.03
C ILE A 350 -27.89 2.25 -1.13
N ASN A 351 -27.44 1.69 -2.25
CA ASN A 351 -28.24 1.52 -3.47
C ASN A 351 -28.70 0.06 -3.65
N GLY A 352 -28.07 -0.89 -2.96
CA GLY A 352 -28.37 -2.31 -3.07
C GLY A 352 -27.52 -3.15 -2.09
N GLY A 353 -27.56 -4.48 -2.25
CA GLY A 353 -26.84 -5.43 -1.40
C GLY A 353 -27.63 -5.87 -0.17
N THR A 354 -27.03 -6.79 0.59
CA THR A 354 -27.54 -7.28 1.90
C THR A 354 -26.54 -6.86 2.97
N ILE A 355 -27.02 -6.18 4.03
CA ILE A 355 -26.18 -5.53 5.04
C ILE A 355 -26.81 -5.76 6.41
N ALA A 356 -26.02 -6.03 7.47
CA ALA A 356 -26.56 -6.16 8.80
C ALA A 356 -27.13 -4.81 9.31
N ASN A 357 -26.29 -3.80 9.48
CA ASN A 357 -26.71 -2.46 9.88
C ASN A 357 -25.94 -1.38 9.14
N VAL A 358 -26.47 -0.16 9.10
CA VAL A 358 -25.85 1.01 8.46
C VAL A 358 -25.79 2.17 9.44
N TYR A 359 -24.60 2.76 9.57
CA TYR A 359 -24.32 3.89 10.44
C TYR A 359 -23.62 5.01 9.66
N GLY A 360 -24.06 6.25 9.85
CA GLY A 360 -23.38 7.42 9.29
C GLY A 360 -22.02 7.67 9.95
N GLY A 361 -21.93 7.41 11.25
CA GLY A 361 -20.77 7.70 12.09
C GLY A 361 -19.77 6.53 12.26
N PHE A 362 -19.30 6.36 13.49
CA PHE A 362 -18.16 5.53 13.88
C PHE A 362 -18.58 4.23 14.55
N ASP A 363 -17.69 3.24 14.54
CA ASP A 363 -17.79 2.03 15.33
C ASP A 363 -16.97 2.17 16.62
N ALA A 364 -17.58 1.85 17.74
CA ALA A 364 -17.08 1.84 19.09
C ALA A 364 -16.65 3.22 19.63
N ASN A 365 -15.72 3.90 18.99
CA ASN A 365 -15.20 5.20 19.42
C ASN A 365 -14.77 6.02 18.20
N GLY A 366 -14.86 7.35 18.28
CA GLY A 366 -14.46 8.23 17.20
C GLY A 366 -15.13 9.59 17.29
N THR A 367 -14.64 10.54 16.50
CA THR A 367 -15.17 11.90 16.47
C THR A 367 -15.42 12.33 15.03
N PRO A 368 -16.69 12.44 14.58
CA PRO A 368 -17.03 13.18 13.38
C PRO A 368 -16.84 14.68 13.69
N GLU A 369 -16.14 15.37 12.82
CA GLU A 369 -15.95 16.83 12.99
C GLU A 369 -16.76 17.64 11.97
N ASN A 370 -17.58 16.96 11.16
CA ASN A 370 -18.43 17.56 10.12
C ASN A 370 -19.74 16.77 9.99
N GLU A 371 -20.53 17.10 8.98
CA GLU A 371 -21.84 16.50 8.70
C GLU A 371 -21.73 15.04 8.26
N ASP A 372 -22.60 14.19 8.80
CA ASP A 372 -22.78 12.78 8.44
C ASP A 372 -24.16 12.58 7.81
N ILE A 373 -24.19 12.08 6.57
CA ILE A 373 -25.46 11.84 5.84
C ILE A 373 -25.52 10.40 5.37
N VAL A 374 -26.67 9.76 5.58
CA VAL A 374 -26.99 8.42 5.07
C VAL A 374 -28.17 8.49 4.11
N TYR A 375 -28.00 7.97 2.90
CA TYR A 375 -29.05 7.77 1.92
C TYR A 375 -29.32 6.27 1.76
N LEU A 376 -30.55 5.85 2.05
CA LEU A 376 -31.02 4.49 1.85
C LEU A 376 -31.91 4.45 0.61
N ASN A 377 -31.33 4.12 -0.54
CA ASN A 377 -32.01 4.12 -1.83
C ASN A 377 -32.46 2.71 -2.25
N GLY A 378 -31.95 1.66 -1.61
CA GLY A 378 -32.25 0.26 -1.90
C GLY A 378 -31.51 -0.67 -0.97
N GLY A 379 -31.51 -1.99 -1.29
CA GLY A 379 -30.86 -3.02 -0.49
C GLY A 379 -31.74 -3.62 0.58
N ILE A 380 -31.20 -4.64 1.25
CA ILE A 380 -31.82 -5.34 2.40
C ILE A 380 -30.96 -5.08 3.62
N ILE A 381 -31.54 -4.47 4.65
CA ILE A 381 -30.82 -4.13 5.89
C ILE A 381 -31.51 -4.89 7.05
N GLY A 382 -30.69 -5.46 7.95
CA GLY A 382 -31.19 -6.17 9.12
C GLY A 382 -31.46 -7.67 8.89
N GLN A 383 -30.99 -8.25 7.79
CA GLN A 383 -31.12 -9.67 7.45
C GLN A 383 -29.76 -10.27 7.01
N ALA A 384 -28.68 -9.91 7.64
CA ALA A 384 -27.36 -10.46 7.34
C ALA A 384 -27.05 -11.72 8.16
#